data_7b2f59a68fcc286f2613c6e11d1a6a18
#
_entry.id   7b2f59a68fcc286f2613c6e11d1a6a18
#
_cell.length_a   1.000
_cell.length_b   1.000
_cell.length_c   1.000
_cell.angle_alpha   90.00
_cell.angle_beta   90.00
_cell.angle_gamma   90.00
#
_symmetry.space_group_name_H-M   'P 1'
#
loop_
_entity.id
_entity.type
_entity.pdbx_description
1 polymer ?
#
loop_
_entity_poly.entity_id
_entity_poly.type
_entity_poly.pdbx_seq_one_letter_code
_entity_poly.pdbx_strand_id
1 'polypeptide(L)'
;MKNTVLPILLFLLDVTLPLYAQNDYYMRQARAYQREAEYYTRLALRYEREVEYYNRQAQGYLREAGYYSRRKDYDNVKFYQQRAKNATDKAEDYARKARNARNRAQEYMRKAEYALRKAK
;
A
#
# COMPACT_ATOMS: atom_id res chain seq x y z
N MET A 1 -53.22 -8.57 28.89
CA MET A 1 -52.34 -7.51 28.32
C MET A 1 -50.90 -7.90 28.32
N LYS A 2 -50.35 -8.46 29.41
CA LYS A 2 -48.91 -8.87 29.43
C LYS A 2 -48.56 -9.93 28.40
N ASN A 3 -49.49 -10.83 28.10
CA ASN A 3 -49.26 -11.96 27.18
C ASN A 3 -49.28 -11.54 25.70
N THR A 4 -49.89 -10.37 25.38
CA THR A 4 -49.92 -9.86 24.00
C THR A 4 -48.70 -8.98 23.67
N VAL A 5 -48.08 -8.37 24.68
CA VAL A 5 -46.89 -7.53 24.51
C VAL A 5 -45.64 -8.35 24.31
N LEU A 6 -45.49 -9.47 25.01
CA LEU A 6 -44.33 -10.37 24.92
C LEU A 6 -44.09 -10.95 23.51
N PRO A 7 -45.11 -11.48 22.79
CA PRO A 7 -44.89 -11.96 21.42
C PRO A 7 -44.47 -10.84 20.48
N ILE A 8 -44.98 -9.63 20.65
CA ILE A 8 -44.63 -8.48 19.78
C ILE A 8 -43.17 -8.09 20.03
N LEU A 9 -42.74 -8.07 21.30
CA LEU A 9 -41.32 -7.78 21.64
C LEU A 9 -40.36 -8.83 21.06
N LEU A 10 -40.72 -10.10 21.14
CA LEU A 10 -39.93 -11.19 20.58
C LEU A 10 -39.83 -11.07 19.07
N PHE A 11 -40.90 -10.70 18.41
CA PHE A 11 -40.92 -10.47 16.95
C PHE A 11 -39.99 -9.30 16.55
N LEU A 12 -40.01 -8.21 17.31
CA LEU A 12 -39.12 -7.06 17.09
C LEU A 12 -37.66 -7.43 17.30
N LEU A 13 -37.35 -8.25 18.32
CA LEU A 13 -36.00 -8.75 18.54
C LEU A 13 -35.52 -9.63 17.38
N ASP A 14 -36.37 -10.48 16.84
CA ASP A 14 -36.05 -11.33 15.71
C ASP A 14 -35.75 -10.52 14.45
N VAL A 15 -36.43 -9.39 14.26
CA VAL A 15 -36.23 -8.50 13.11
C VAL A 15 -34.93 -7.67 13.29
N THR A 16 -34.63 -7.21 14.51
CA THR A 16 -33.48 -6.35 14.78
C THR A 16 -32.15 -7.12 14.82
N LEU A 17 -32.14 -8.36 15.31
CA LEU A 17 -30.93 -9.19 15.39
C LEU A 17 -30.21 -9.37 14.05
N PRO A 18 -30.91 -9.70 12.94
CA PRO A 18 -30.24 -9.79 11.62
C PRO A 18 -29.62 -8.48 11.17
N LEU A 19 -30.23 -7.34 11.48
CA LEU A 19 -29.69 -6.02 11.13
C LEU A 19 -28.39 -5.74 11.88
N TYR A 20 -28.35 -6.03 13.19
CA TYR A 20 -27.13 -5.91 13.99
C TYR A 20 -26.03 -6.86 13.49
N ALA A 21 -26.37 -8.08 13.15
CA ALA A 21 -25.43 -9.05 12.63
C ALA A 21 -24.85 -8.59 11.29
N GLN A 22 -25.66 -8.01 10.40
CA GLN A 22 -25.21 -7.46 9.11
C GLN A 22 -24.28 -6.27 9.32
N ASN A 23 -24.64 -5.32 10.19
CA ASN A 23 -23.83 -4.15 10.48
C ASN A 23 -22.47 -4.58 11.07
N ASP A 24 -22.46 -5.51 12.00
CA ASP A 24 -21.25 -6.04 12.61
C ASP A 24 -20.38 -6.76 11.58
N TYR A 25 -20.99 -7.52 10.68
CA TYR A 25 -20.30 -8.18 9.56
C TYR A 25 -19.59 -7.15 8.68
N TYR A 26 -20.31 -6.09 8.26
CA TYR A 26 -19.74 -5.06 7.38
C TYR A 26 -18.67 -4.23 8.11
N MET A 27 -18.84 -3.97 9.39
CA MET A 27 -17.82 -3.29 10.19
C MET A 27 -16.54 -4.11 10.30
N ARG A 28 -16.66 -5.41 10.52
CA ARG A 28 -15.51 -6.32 10.55
C ARG A 28 -14.81 -6.40 9.20
N GLN A 29 -15.60 -6.46 8.11
CA GLN A 29 -15.05 -6.41 6.75
C GLN A 29 -14.29 -5.11 6.51
N ALA A 30 -14.86 -3.98 6.88
CA ALA A 30 -14.21 -2.67 6.72
C ALA A 30 -12.87 -2.63 7.45
N ARG A 31 -12.82 -3.12 8.69
CA ARG A 31 -11.57 -3.18 9.46
C ARG A 31 -10.53 -4.09 8.81
N ALA A 32 -10.97 -5.23 8.29
CA ALA A 32 -10.06 -6.14 7.58
C ALA A 32 -9.47 -5.47 6.34
N TYR A 33 -10.28 -4.79 5.55
CA TYR A 33 -9.81 -4.05 4.37
C TYR A 33 -8.88 -2.89 4.77
N GLN A 34 -9.17 -2.20 5.85
CA GLN A 34 -8.29 -1.13 6.36
C GLN A 34 -6.91 -1.69 6.74
N ARG A 35 -6.86 -2.85 7.39
CA ARG A 35 -5.58 -3.50 7.73
C ARG A 35 -4.80 -3.88 6.48
N GLU A 36 -5.47 -4.39 5.45
CA GLU A 36 -4.82 -4.69 4.17
C GLU A 36 -4.30 -3.42 3.51
N ALA A 37 -5.08 -2.35 3.52
CA ALA A 37 -4.66 -1.06 2.97
C ALA A 37 -3.42 -0.53 3.70
N GLU A 38 -3.39 -0.62 5.02
CA GLU A 38 -2.23 -0.22 5.83
C GLU A 38 -0.99 -1.04 5.51
N TYR A 39 -1.17 -2.36 5.34
CA TYR A 39 -0.07 -3.25 4.95
C TYR A 39 0.56 -2.81 3.64
N TYR A 40 -0.26 -2.58 2.61
CA TYR A 40 0.24 -2.17 1.30
C TYR A 40 0.81 -0.75 1.32
N THR A 41 0.28 0.14 2.15
CA THR A 41 0.85 1.49 2.34
C THR A 41 2.26 1.38 2.94
N ARG A 42 2.44 0.58 3.98
CA ARG A 42 3.77 0.36 4.57
C ARG A 42 4.73 -0.30 3.60
N LEU A 43 4.24 -1.24 2.79
CA LEU A 43 5.04 -1.88 1.76
C LEU A 43 5.49 -0.88 0.70
N ALA A 44 4.58 0.00 0.26
CA ALA A 44 4.91 1.07 -0.69
C ALA A 44 5.98 2.00 -0.14
N LEU A 45 5.88 2.40 1.13
CA LEU A 45 6.89 3.25 1.78
C LEU A 45 8.24 2.57 1.82
N ARG A 46 8.28 1.27 2.08
CA ARG A 46 9.52 0.50 2.08
C ARG A 46 10.16 0.50 0.69
N TYR A 47 9.39 0.26 -0.35
CA TYR A 47 9.89 0.30 -1.72
C TYR A 47 10.35 1.70 -2.12
N GLU A 48 9.67 2.75 -1.69
CA GLU A 48 10.09 4.13 -1.95
C GLU A 48 11.44 4.47 -1.32
N ARG A 49 11.72 3.92 -0.12
CA ARG A 49 13.04 4.06 0.51
C ARG A 49 14.14 3.37 -0.32
N GLU A 50 13.83 2.21 -0.90
CA GLU A 50 14.76 1.53 -1.79
C GLU A 50 15.01 2.34 -3.06
N VAL A 51 13.98 2.99 -3.61
CA VAL A 51 14.13 3.91 -4.75
C VAL A 51 15.12 5.02 -4.41
N GLU A 52 14.97 5.66 -3.26
CA GLU A 52 15.86 6.73 -2.82
C GLU A 52 17.29 6.22 -2.64
N TYR A 53 17.44 5.05 -2.03
CA TYR A 53 18.76 4.45 -1.81
C TYR A 53 19.48 4.23 -3.15
N TYR A 54 18.84 3.59 -4.11
CA TYR A 54 19.47 3.30 -5.40
C TYR A 54 19.67 4.57 -6.24
N ASN A 55 18.81 5.56 -6.13
CA ASN A 55 19.03 6.86 -6.78
C ASN A 55 20.27 7.55 -6.22
N ARG A 56 20.47 7.52 -4.91
CA ARG A 56 21.68 8.07 -4.28
C ARG A 56 22.93 7.29 -4.71
N GLN A 57 22.84 5.98 -4.82
CA GLN A 57 23.93 5.14 -5.32
C GLN A 57 24.28 5.54 -6.76
N ALA A 58 23.26 5.69 -7.62
CA ALA A 58 23.47 6.10 -9.02
C ALA A 58 24.17 7.45 -9.11
N GLN A 59 23.74 8.43 -8.32
CA GLN A 59 24.36 9.75 -8.28
C GLN A 59 25.82 9.67 -7.82
N GLY A 60 26.12 8.84 -6.84
CA GLY A 60 27.49 8.59 -6.37
C GLY A 60 28.37 8.04 -7.48
N TYR A 61 27.89 7.05 -8.21
CA TYR A 61 28.61 6.46 -9.32
C TYR A 61 28.84 7.47 -10.46
N LEU A 62 27.85 8.32 -10.74
CA LEU A 62 27.98 9.38 -11.75
C LEU A 62 29.03 10.41 -11.34
N ARG A 63 29.14 10.73 -10.06
CA ARG A 63 30.20 11.63 -9.57
C ARG A 63 31.58 10.99 -9.76
N GLU A 64 31.71 9.69 -9.48
CA GLU A 64 32.97 8.97 -9.73
C GLU A 64 33.31 8.95 -11.22
N ALA A 65 32.32 8.71 -12.07
CA ALA A 65 32.52 8.76 -13.52
C ALA A 65 33.03 10.13 -13.96
N GLY A 66 32.44 11.22 -13.41
CA GLY A 66 32.89 12.58 -13.67
C GLY A 66 34.33 12.84 -13.25
N TYR A 67 34.73 12.31 -12.08
CA TYR A 67 36.11 12.40 -11.58
C TYR A 67 37.10 11.77 -12.57
N TYR A 68 36.80 10.53 -13.01
CA TYR A 68 37.67 9.81 -13.95
C TYR A 68 37.63 10.43 -15.36
N SER A 69 36.50 11.01 -15.76
CA SER A 69 36.39 11.73 -17.04
C SER A 69 37.35 12.92 -17.10
N ARG A 70 37.46 13.66 -16.01
CA ARG A 70 38.40 14.80 -15.93
C ARG A 70 39.86 14.34 -16.03
N ARG A 71 40.15 13.12 -15.61
CA ARG A 71 41.48 12.51 -15.70
C ARG A 71 41.71 11.74 -16.99
N LYS A 72 40.71 11.70 -17.88
CA LYS A 72 40.75 10.98 -19.17
C LYS A 72 40.96 9.46 -19.00
N ASP A 73 40.56 8.93 -17.84
CA ASP A 73 40.57 7.50 -17.55
C ASP A 73 39.22 6.89 -17.98
N TYR A 74 39.09 6.61 -19.27
CA TYR A 74 37.82 6.23 -19.87
C TYR A 74 37.35 4.82 -19.50
N ASP A 75 38.26 3.93 -19.13
CA ASP A 75 37.88 2.60 -18.66
C ASP A 75 37.10 2.70 -17.33
N ASN A 76 37.60 3.52 -16.39
CA ASN A 76 36.91 3.77 -15.14
C ASN A 76 35.62 4.56 -15.34
N VAL A 77 35.55 5.48 -16.31
CA VAL A 77 34.33 6.18 -16.68
C VAL A 77 33.23 5.17 -17.04
N LYS A 78 33.55 4.24 -17.95
CA LYS A 78 32.61 3.20 -18.40
C LYS A 78 32.16 2.31 -17.24
N PHE A 79 33.10 1.92 -16.38
CA PHE A 79 32.80 1.08 -15.21
C PHE A 79 31.78 1.76 -14.31
N TYR A 80 31.97 3.01 -13.95
CA TYR A 80 31.06 3.73 -13.05
C TYR A 80 29.76 4.11 -13.73
N GLN A 81 29.76 4.41 -15.02
CA GLN A 81 28.53 4.64 -15.79
C GLN A 81 27.66 3.38 -15.80
N GLN A 82 28.28 2.21 -15.97
CA GLN A 82 27.53 0.94 -15.94
C GLN A 82 26.95 0.67 -14.55
N ARG A 83 27.71 0.96 -13.50
CA ARG A 83 27.21 0.84 -12.12
C ARG A 83 26.07 1.80 -11.86
N ALA A 84 26.14 3.02 -12.35
CA ALA A 84 25.07 4.01 -12.23
C ALA A 84 23.81 3.52 -12.94
N LYS A 85 23.95 2.98 -14.15
CA LYS A 85 22.85 2.40 -14.91
C LYS A 85 22.18 1.26 -14.14
N ASN A 86 22.98 0.34 -13.60
CA ASN A 86 22.45 -0.78 -12.81
C ASN A 86 21.67 -0.30 -11.59
N ALA A 87 22.18 0.71 -10.90
CA ALA A 87 21.48 1.30 -9.75
C ALA A 87 20.18 1.98 -10.16
N THR A 88 20.20 2.70 -11.27
CA THR A 88 18.98 3.34 -11.83
C THR A 88 17.94 2.30 -12.19
N ASP A 89 18.35 1.18 -12.82
CA ASP A 89 17.44 0.09 -13.17
C ASP A 89 16.76 -0.51 -11.93
N LYS A 90 17.53 -0.69 -10.85
CA LYS A 90 16.96 -1.15 -9.57
C LYS A 90 15.99 -0.14 -8.97
N ALA A 91 16.32 1.15 -9.04
CA ALA A 91 15.41 2.21 -8.58
C ALA A 91 14.09 2.16 -9.34
N GLU A 92 14.13 1.98 -10.66
CA GLU A 92 12.93 1.86 -11.49
C GLU A 92 12.09 0.64 -11.13
N ASP A 93 12.73 -0.51 -10.86
CA ASP A 93 12.04 -1.73 -10.45
C ASP A 93 11.29 -1.51 -9.12
N TYR A 94 11.95 -0.90 -8.14
CA TYR A 94 11.31 -0.59 -6.87
C TYR A 94 10.22 0.48 -7.00
N ALA A 95 10.38 1.44 -7.93
CA ALA A 95 9.34 2.42 -8.22
C ALA A 95 8.07 1.76 -8.75
N ARG A 96 8.20 0.76 -9.63
CA ARG A 96 7.05 -0.02 -10.10
C ARG A 96 6.39 -0.79 -8.97
N LYS A 97 7.18 -1.43 -8.12
CA LYS A 97 6.67 -2.17 -6.95
C LYS A 97 5.92 -1.23 -5.99
N ALA A 98 6.47 -0.04 -5.77
CA ALA A 98 5.82 0.98 -4.93
C ALA A 98 4.47 1.41 -5.50
N ARG A 99 4.40 1.69 -6.81
CA ARG A 99 3.14 2.04 -7.48
C ARG A 99 2.11 0.92 -7.36
N ASN A 100 2.53 -0.33 -7.58
CA ASN A 100 1.63 -1.47 -7.46
C ASN A 100 1.09 -1.61 -6.03
N ALA A 101 1.95 -1.44 -5.04
CA ALA A 101 1.54 -1.49 -3.64
C ALA A 101 0.56 -0.35 -3.29
N ARG A 102 0.80 0.86 -3.78
CA ARG A 102 -0.12 1.99 -3.58
C ARG A 102 -1.46 1.76 -4.25
N ASN A 103 -1.46 1.19 -5.45
CA ASN A 103 -2.71 0.85 -6.15
C ASN A 103 -3.52 -0.17 -5.34
N ARG A 104 -2.85 -1.17 -4.77
CA ARG A 104 -3.52 -2.15 -3.90
C ARG A 104 -4.07 -1.51 -2.63
N ALA A 105 -3.31 -0.62 -2.02
CA ALA A 105 -3.78 0.12 -0.86
C ALA A 105 -5.06 0.90 -1.18
N GLN A 106 -5.10 1.59 -2.33
CA GLN A 106 -6.27 2.33 -2.77
C GLN A 106 -7.48 1.42 -3.02
N GLU A 107 -7.27 0.25 -3.63
CA GLU A 107 -8.33 -0.74 -3.84
C GLU A 107 -8.96 -1.17 -2.51
N TYR A 108 -8.13 -1.49 -1.53
CA TYR A 108 -8.61 -1.89 -0.21
C TYR A 108 -9.28 -0.75 0.55
N MET A 109 -8.81 0.49 0.38
CA MET A 109 -9.48 1.66 0.94
C MET A 109 -10.89 1.82 0.35
N ARG A 110 -11.06 1.65 -0.96
CA ARG A 110 -12.38 1.71 -1.61
C ARG A 110 -13.30 0.60 -1.10
N LYS A 111 -12.77 -0.60 -0.92
CA LYS A 111 -13.53 -1.73 -0.37
C LYS A 111 -13.94 -1.45 1.07
N ALA A 112 -13.05 -0.86 1.87
CA ALA A 112 -13.36 -0.46 3.24
C ALA A 112 -14.48 0.59 3.28
N GLU A 113 -14.40 1.60 2.43
CA GLU A 113 -15.45 2.64 2.32
C GLU A 113 -16.79 2.05 1.93
N TYR A 114 -16.80 1.13 0.95
CA TYR A 114 -18.01 0.44 0.54
C TYR A 114 -18.63 -0.33 1.70
N ALA A 115 -17.81 -1.10 2.43
CA ALA A 115 -18.28 -1.86 3.59
C ALA A 115 -18.81 -0.95 4.69
N LEU A 116 -18.15 0.20 4.94
CA LEU A 116 -18.62 1.19 5.93
C LEU A 116 -19.97 1.77 5.52
N ARG A 117 -20.18 2.04 4.25
CA ARG A 117 -21.49 2.51 3.76
C ARG A 117 -22.58 1.48 3.95
N LYS A 118 -22.27 0.20 3.76
CA LYS A 118 -23.20 -0.91 4.01
C LYS A 118 -23.53 -1.07 5.50
N ALA A 119 -22.60 -0.72 6.38
CA ALA A 119 -22.78 -0.82 7.83
C ALA A 119 -23.75 0.24 8.39
N LYS A 120 -23.96 1.32 7.67
CA LYS A 120 -24.93 2.38 8.04
C LYS A 120 -26.31 2.00 7.54
#